data_ba41ec046a7e914b740c9f75b3c8b94a
#
_entry.id   ba41ec046a7e914b740c9f75b3c8b94a
#
_cell.length_a   1.000
_cell.length_b   1.000
_cell.length_c   1.000
_cell.angle_alpha   90.00
_cell.angle_beta   90.00
_cell.angle_gamma   90.00
#
_symmetry.space_group_name_H-M   'P 1'
#
loop_
_entity.id
_entity.type
_entity.pdbx_description
1 polymer ?
#
loop_
_entity_poly.entity_id
_entity_poly.type
_entity_poly.pdbx_seq_one_letter_code
_entity_poly.pdbx_strand_id
1 'polypeptide(L)'
;MLDAPVRRRGHVVGVLCHEHVGGPRSWTTEEVYFSSSLATFLTLALEAHQRWEVEQALVLAKQTAEIANRAKSEFLASVSHEIRTPMNAIIGMADLLWETDLTPDQRKYLRIFRRAGSNLLSLINDILDLSKVEVGHLELESTDFDLSDVVEKAIEILAMRDNEKGLELACHLSSHVPRAVIGDPNRLHQILINLISNAIKFTDSGSVTVRVMQDPELLTPGAVRFSISDTGIGIPPDKLASIFESFTQAHASMTRKYGGTGLGLTISRQLAELMNGRIWVESTLGEGSTFHCCVQLAVQSSPTSTHDNVLVNLQGVRTLVVDDHATNRLILRETLAALGAEVTDTASGREAIEEWRRASTSARPYELLLLDCRMPEMDGFQVAEEIRRASLPQNLTIVMLASHHWADDIARTYDMGLGGYLIKPIRKSDLLQTISIALDRSKGIHHTTGSAPMASTPPTEARALRILLVEDSPDNQVLVRSYLKQTPYRLDIADHGAIALELFKNGYYDLILMDMQMPVMDGYEATQAIRAWEREHDLPPTQVIALTALALKEDGVKILEAGCNAHMTKPIKKHTLLGVLQACKGRHTT
;
A
#
# COMPACT_ATOMS: atom_id res chain seq x y z
N MET A 1 -37.82 51.59 -52.35
CA MET A 1 -37.24 50.94 -51.18
C MET A 1 -36.23 49.93 -51.67
N LEU A 2 -35.07 49.81 -51.01
CA LEU A 2 -34.11 48.81 -51.31
C LEU A 2 -33.86 48.04 -50.02
N ASP A 3 -34.10 46.71 -50.01
CA ASP A 3 -34.05 45.86 -48.85
C ASP A 3 -32.92 44.85 -48.97
N ALA A 4 -32.03 44.85 -48.00
CA ALA A 4 -30.95 43.88 -47.90
C ALA A 4 -31.17 42.97 -46.67
N PRO A 5 -31.26 41.66 -46.85
CA PRO A 5 -31.53 40.75 -45.75
C PRO A 5 -30.31 40.55 -44.86
N VAL A 6 -30.45 40.75 -43.56
CA VAL A 6 -29.47 40.38 -42.55
C VAL A 6 -29.72 38.92 -42.19
N ARG A 7 -28.74 38.04 -42.43
CA ARG A 7 -28.90 36.59 -42.26
C ARG A 7 -28.07 36.09 -41.09
N ARG A 8 -28.61 35.10 -40.35
CA ARG A 8 -27.89 34.41 -39.28
C ARG A 8 -28.08 32.92 -39.48
N ARG A 9 -27.00 32.18 -39.63
CA ARG A 9 -26.99 30.73 -39.91
C ARG A 9 -27.94 30.37 -41.09
N GLY A 10 -27.93 31.17 -42.12
CA GLY A 10 -28.79 30.97 -43.29
C GLY A 10 -30.23 31.49 -43.19
N HIS A 11 -30.71 31.84 -42.01
CA HIS A 11 -32.06 32.40 -41.79
C HIS A 11 -32.03 33.93 -41.75
N VAL A 12 -33.07 34.56 -42.33
CA VAL A 12 -33.23 36.02 -42.27
C VAL A 12 -33.71 36.40 -40.87
N VAL A 13 -32.92 37.19 -40.14
CA VAL A 13 -33.22 37.68 -38.79
C VAL A 13 -33.59 39.16 -38.76
N GLY A 14 -33.36 39.84 -39.86
CA GLY A 14 -33.73 41.25 -40.05
C GLY A 14 -33.55 41.67 -41.49
N VAL A 15 -33.99 42.87 -41.82
CA VAL A 15 -33.86 43.47 -43.13
C VAL A 15 -33.37 44.91 -42.96
N LEU A 16 -32.30 45.26 -43.69
CA LEU A 16 -31.81 46.62 -43.76
C LEU A 16 -32.56 47.32 -44.90
N CYS A 17 -33.42 48.30 -44.59
CA CYS A 17 -34.23 49.03 -45.55
C CYS A 17 -33.65 50.37 -45.84
N HIS A 18 -33.52 50.70 -47.13
CA HIS A 18 -33.13 52.03 -47.60
C HIS A 18 -34.32 52.68 -48.28
N GLU A 19 -34.73 53.84 -47.80
CA GLU A 19 -35.80 54.61 -48.36
C GLU A 19 -35.29 55.82 -49.11
N HIS A 20 -35.97 56.14 -50.21
CA HIS A 20 -35.76 57.38 -50.96
C HIS A 20 -36.97 58.27 -50.83
N VAL A 21 -36.75 59.53 -50.45
CA VAL A 21 -37.81 60.55 -50.37
C VAL A 21 -37.81 61.35 -51.66
N GLY A 22 -38.90 61.21 -52.46
CA GLY A 22 -39.05 61.86 -53.74
C GLY A 22 -39.81 60.99 -54.74
N GLY A 23 -39.68 61.30 -56.05
CA GLY A 23 -40.33 60.49 -57.09
C GLY A 23 -39.71 59.11 -57.29
N PRO A 24 -40.37 58.19 -58.00
CA PRO A 24 -39.85 56.86 -58.28
C PRO A 24 -38.48 56.92 -58.96
N ARG A 25 -37.47 56.17 -58.43
CA ARG A 25 -36.15 56.06 -59.03
C ARG A 25 -35.68 54.59 -59.05
N SER A 26 -34.78 54.25 -59.96
CA SER A 26 -34.07 53.01 -59.98
C SER A 26 -32.81 53.12 -59.09
N TRP A 27 -32.52 52.08 -58.30
CA TRP A 27 -31.27 51.98 -57.51
C TRP A 27 -30.11 51.58 -58.41
N THR A 28 -28.97 52.21 -58.25
CA THR A 28 -27.76 51.85 -58.98
C THR A 28 -27.16 50.54 -58.46
N THR A 29 -26.36 49.89 -59.28
CA THR A 29 -25.66 48.68 -58.90
C THR A 29 -24.75 48.91 -57.67
N GLU A 30 -24.11 50.08 -57.59
CA GLU A 30 -23.25 50.46 -56.44
C GLU A 30 -24.04 50.58 -55.14
N GLU A 31 -25.24 51.19 -55.19
CA GLU A 31 -26.12 51.30 -54.00
C GLU A 31 -26.63 49.94 -53.52
N VAL A 32 -26.92 49.02 -54.45
CA VAL A 32 -27.30 47.65 -54.14
C VAL A 32 -26.13 46.92 -53.49
N TYR A 33 -24.92 47.03 -54.02
CA TYR A 33 -23.72 46.45 -53.43
C TYR A 33 -23.38 47.05 -52.06
N PHE A 34 -23.54 48.34 -51.87
CA PHE A 34 -23.35 49.01 -50.59
C PHE A 34 -24.33 48.49 -49.54
N SER A 35 -25.60 48.40 -49.87
CA SER A 35 -26.62 47.85 -48.96
C SER A 35 -26.35 46.40 -48.56
N SER A 36 -25.99 45.55 -49.54
CA SER A 36 -25.63 44.15 -49.30
C SER A 36 -24.37 44.00 -48.44
N SER A 37 -23.37 44.83 -48.66
CA SER A 37 -22.16 44.88 -47.86
C SER A 37 -22.49 45.25 -46.41
N LEU A 38 -23.32 46.26 -46.20
CA LEU A 38 -23.71 46.69 -44.85
C LEU A 38 -24.54 45.63 -44.12
N ALA A 39 -25.43 44.94 -44.83
CA ALA A 39 -26.18 43.79 -44.27
C ALA A 39 -25.23 42.62 -43.87
N THR A 40 -24.17 42.42 -44.67
CA THR A 40 -23.14 41.43 -44.37
C THR A 40 -22.35 41.81 -43.12
N PHE A 41 -21.94 43.07 -42.98
CA PHE A 41 -21.27 43.58 -41.77
C PHE A 41 -22.15 43.44 -40.54
N LEU A 42 -23.45 43.74 -40.62
CA LEU A 42 -24.39 43.52 -39.50
C LEU A 42 -24.53 42.03 -39.14
N THR A 43 -24.56 41.18 -40.15
CA THR A 43 -24.57 39.71 -39.93
C THR A 43 -23.34 39.26 -39.14
N LEU A 44 -22.12 39.67 -39.58
CA LEU A 44 -20.85 39.33 -38.91
C LEU A 44 -20.78 39.91 -37.49
N ALA A 45 -21.27 41.15 -37.29
CA ALA A 45 -21.30 41.78 -35.98
C ALA A 45 -22.23 41.03 -35.00
N LEU A 46 -23.41 40.61 -35.47
CA LEU A 46 -24.35 39.83 -34.68
C LEU A 46 -23.81 38.42 -34.33
N GLU A 47 -23.12 37.77 -35.28
CA GLU A 47 -22.51 36.48 -35.03
C GLU A 47 -21.31 36.58 -34.04
N ALA A 48 -20.50 37.63 -34.20
CA ALA A 48 -19.40 37.89 -33.28
C ALA A 48 -19.89 38.19 -31.85
N HIS A 49 -20.94 38.99 -31.73
CA HIS A 49 -21.54 39.30 -30.42
C HIS A 49 -22.09 38.06 -29.74
N GLN A 50 -22.80 37.20 -30.48
CA GLN A 50 -23.31 35.95 -29.93
C GLN A 50 -22.20 34.99 -29.49
N ARG A 51 -21.12 34.85 -30.28
CA ARG A 51 -19.97 34.04 -29.88
C ARG A 51 -19.40 34.56 -28.57
N TRP A 52 -19.22 35.87 -28.45
CA TRP A 52 -18.74 36.51 -27.24
C TRP A 52 -19.64 36.25 -26.01
N GLU A 53 -20.99 36.38 -26.18
CA GLU A 53 -21.95 36.06 -25.10
C GLU A 53 -21.84 34.60 -24.63
N VAL A 54 -21.76 33.65 -25.57
CA VAL A 54 -21.63 32.22 -25.26
C VAL A 54 -20.29 31.94 -24.55
N GLU A 55 -19.22 32.57 -25.00
CA GLU A 55 -17.89 32.43 -24.37
C GLU A 55 -17.90 32.99 -22.95
N GLN A 56 -18.49 34.17 -22.73
CA GLN A 56 -18.61 34.75 -21.37
C GLN A 56 -19.48 33.87 -20.46
N ALA A 57 -20.59 33.33 -20.95
CA ALA A 57 -21.45 32.42 -20.20
C ALA A 57 -20.71 31.13 -19.85
N LEU A 58 -19.90 30.58 -20.75
CA LEU A 58 -19.09 29.40 -20.53
C LEU A 58 -18.00 29.64 -19.46
N VAL A 59 -17.30 30.77 -19.54
CA VAL A 59 -16.29 31.17 -18.55
C VAL A 59 -16.91 31.30 -17.17
N LEU A 60 -18.04 31.99 -17.06
CA LEU A 60 -18.74 32.17 -15.79
C LEU A 60 -19.23 30.83 -15.21
N ALA A 61 -19.80 29.96 -16.05
CA ALA A 61 -20.24 28.63 -15.63
C ALA A 61 -19.07 27.78 -15.13
N LYS A 62 -17.92 27.83 -15.83
CA LYS A 62 -16.70 27.14 -15.43
C LYS A 62 -16.19 27.64 -14.08
N GLN A 63 -16.07 28.96 -13.90
CA GLN A 63 -15.64 29.56 -12.63
C GLN A 63 -16.56 29.17 -11.45
N THR A 64 -17.87 29.21 -11.69
CA THR A 64 -18.85 28.83 -10.66
C THR A 64 -18.71 27.36 -10.27
N ALA A 65 -18.51 26.47 -11.24
CA ALA A 65 -18.27 25.06 -11.00
C ALA A 65 -16.96 24.81 -10.24
N GLU A 66 -15.89 25.51 -10.59
CA GLU A 66 -14.59 25.42 -9.90
C GLU A 66 -14.68 25.87 -8.43
N ILE A 67 -15.36 27.01 -8.16
CA ILE A 67 -15.58 27.52 -6.81
C ILE A 67 -16.40 26.51 -5.99
N ALA A 68 -17.50 26.01 -6.54
CA ALA A 68 -18.33 25.01 -5.85
C ALA A 68 -17.56 23.72 -5.55
N ASN A 69 -16.73 23.26 -6.48
CA ASN A 69 -15.92 22.06 -6.32
C ASN A 69 -14.83 22.24 -5.26
N ARG A 70 -14.17 23.41 -5.24
CA ARG A 70 -13.20 23.77 -4.21
C ARG A 70 -13.82 23.83 -2.83
N ALA A 71 -14.98 24.51 -2.68
CA ALA A 71 -15.70 24.57 -1.41
C ALA A 71 -16.12 23.17 -0.91
N LYS A 72 -16.57 22.28 -1.83
CA LYS A 72 -16.87 20.88 -1.50
C LYS A 72 -15.63 20.16 -0.93
N SER A 73 -14.46 20.34 -1.54
CA SER A 73 -13.24 19.68 -1.09
C SER A 73 -12.72 20.20 0.24
N GLU A 74 -12.74 21.53 0.45
CA GLU A 74 -12.37 22.14 1.73
C GLU A 74 -13.30 21.69 2.86
N PHE A 75 -14.62 21.63 2.59
CA PHE A 75 -15.60 21.11 3.55
C PHE A 75 -15.32 19.65 3.91
N LEU A 76 -15.11 18.78 2.93
CA LEU A 76 -14.82 17.36 3.18
C LEU A 76 -13.50 17.15 3.94
N ALA A 77 -12.47 17.97 3.66
CA ALA A 77 -11.21 17.93 4.37
C ALA A 77 -11.38 18.30 5.86
N SER A 78 -12.13 19.37 6.16
CA SER A 78 -12.44 19.78 7.54
C SER A 78 -13.23 18.71 8.29
N VAL A 79 -14.34 18.22 7.69
CA VAL A 79 -15.18 17.18 8.29
C VAL A 79 -14.39 15.90 8.58
N SER A 80 -13.48 15.52 7.67
CA SER A 80 -12.63 14.35 7.91
C SER A 80 -11.72 14.52 9.12
N HIS A 81 -11.12 15.69 9.28
CA HIS A 81 -10.27 15.96 10.43
C HIS A 81 -11.09 15.91 11.74
N GLU A 82 -12.27 16.52 11.72
CA GLU A 82 -13.17 16.53 12.88
C GLU A 82 -13.71 15.16 13.26
N ILE A 83 -13.90 14.24 12.29
CA ILE A 83 -14.31 12.86 12.57
C ILE A 83 -13.10 11.97 12.92
N ARG A 84 -11.93 12.21 12.33
CA ARG A 84 -10.73 11.39 12.59
C ARG A 84 -10.28 11.47 14.04
N THR A 85 -10.28 12.66 14.62
CA THR A 85 -9.82 12.89 16.00
C THR A 85 -10.61 12.06 17.02
N PRO A 86 -11.95 12.14 17.13
CA PRO A 86 -12.70 11.32 18.08
C PRO A 86 -12.63 9.81 17.74
N MET A 87 -12.57 9.45 16.46
CA MET A 87 -12.47 8.05 16.06
C MET A 87 -11.13 7.41 16.47
N ASN A 88 -10.02 8.16 16.36
CA ASN A 88 -8.71 7.68 16.82
C ASN A 88 -8.71 7.50 18.35
N ALA A 89 -9.33 8.40 19.11
CA ALA A 89 -9.48 8.26 20.55
C ALA A 89 -10.29 6.99 20.91
N ILE A 90 -11.42 6.77 20.22
CA ILE A 90 -12.26 5.59 20.41
C ILE A 90 -11.49 4.28 20.11
N ILE A 91 -10.76 4.21 19.00
CA ILE A 91 -9.96 3.03 18.64
C ILE A 91 -8.81 2.85 19.62
N GLY A 92 -8.13 3.94 20.01
CA GLY A 92 -7.06 3.89 21.00
C GLY A 92 -7.54 3.36 22.36
N MET A 93 -8.72 3.81 22.83
CA MET A 93 -9.31 3.26 24.06
C MET A 93 -9.69 1.78 23.92
N ALA A 94 -10.16 1.38 22.75
CA ALA A 94 -10.43 -0.05 22.48
C ALA A 94 -9.14 -0.87 22.47
N ASP A 95 -8.03 -0.34 21.97
CA ASP A 95 -6.72 -1.00 22.02
C ASP A 95 -6.20 -1.12 23.45
N LEU A 96 -6.41 -0.10 24.28
CA LEU A 96 -6.07 -0.15 25.71
C LEU A 96 -6.87 -1.19 26.47
N LEU A 97 -8.19 -1.25 26.22
CA LEU A 97 -9.06 -2.25 26.82
C LEU A 97 -8.64 -3.66 26.40
N TRP A 98 -8.17 -3.86 25.16
CA TRP A 98 -7.69 -5.14 24.67
C TRP A 98 -6.50 -5.71 25.46
N GLU A 99 -5.67 -4.83 26.05
CA GLU A 99 -4.50 -5.20 26.86
C GLU A 99 -4.87 -5.54 28.33
N THR A 100 -6.13 -5.35 28.73
CA THR A 100 -6.60 -5.69 30.09
C THR A 100 -7.15 -7.13 30.17
N ASP A 101 -7.41 -7.62 31.38
CA ASP A 101 -8.07 -8.91 31.59
C ASP A 101 -9.53 -8.82 31.14
N LEU A 102 -9.83 -9.38 29.97
CA LEU A 102 -11.15 -9.39 29.36
C LEU A 102 -11.74 -10.79 29.39
N THR A 103 -13.05 -10.89 29.66
CA THR A 103 -13.80 -12.12 29.42
C THR A 103 -13.84 -12.44 27.91
N PRO A 104 -14.08 -13.72 27.52
CA PRO A 104 -14.21 -14.09 26.11
C PRO A 104 -15.24 -13.25 25.34
N ASP A 105 -16.38 -12.94 25.97
CA ASP A 105 -17.43 -12.12 25.37
C ASP A 105 -17.01 -10.66 25.22
N GLN A 106 -16.38 -10.06 26.22
CA GLN A 106 -15.84 -8.69 26.15
C GLN A 106 -14.78 -8.58 25.02
N ARG A 107 -13.92 -9.59 24.90
CA ARG A 107 -12.92 -9.66 23.83
C ARG A 107 -13.56 -9.75 22.45
N LYS A 108 -14.67 -10.51 22.33
CA LYS A 108 -15.47 -10.57 21.09
C LYS A 108 -16.10 -9.23 20.74
N TYR A 109 -16.73 -8.55 21.72
CA TYR A 109 -17.34 -7.23 21.49
C TYR A 109 -16.30 -6.17 21.10
N LEU A 110 -15.18 -6.17 21.77
CA LEU A 110 -14.10 -5.23 21.48
C LEU A 110 -13.49 -5.44 20.09
N ARG A 111 -13.37 -6.69 19.63
CA ARG A 111 -12.94 -7.01 18.25
C ARG A 111 -13.92 -6.44 17.23
N ILE A 112 -15.21 -6.57 17.44
CA ILE A 112 -16.25 -6.01 16.56
C ILE A 112 -16.14 -4.49 16.55
N PHE A 113 -15.97 -3.88 17.71
CA PHE A 113 -15.87 -2.42 17.86
C PHE A 113 -14.64 -1.85 17.14
N ARG A 114 -13.46 -2.44 17.35
CA ARG A 114 -12.21 -2.05 16.65
C ARG A 114 -12.36 -2.17 15.13
N ARG A 115 -12.95 -3.27 14.67
CA ARG A 115 -13.22 -3.50 13.24
C ARG A 115 -14.15 -2.44 12.65
N ALA A 116 -15.22 -2.10 13.35
CA ALA A 116 -16.17 -1.07 12.92
C ALA A 116 -15.53 0.32 12.86
N GLY A 117 -14.73 0.70 13.88
CA GLY A 117 -14.00 1.96 13.92
C GLY A 117 -12.96 2.09 12.80
N SER A 118 -12.16 1.05 12.58
CA SER A 118 -11.18 1.03 11.48
C SER A 118 -11.85 1.12 10.11
N ASN A 119 -12.98 0.43 9.92
CA ASN A 119 -13.74 0.51 8.67
C ASN A 119 -14.29 1.92 8.41
N LEU A 120 -14.78 2.61 9.47
CA LEU A 120 -15.27 3.97 9.33
C LEU A 120 -14.16 4.96 8.96
N LEU A 121 -12.98 4.84 9.57
CA LEU A 121 -11.82 5.66 9.19
C LEU A 121 -11.37 5.41 7.74
N SER A 122 -11.37 4.15 7.30
CA SER A 122 -11.07 3.82 5.91
C SER A 122 -12.07 4.48 4.95
N LEU A 123 -13.38 4.41 5.26
CA LEU A 123 -14.44 5.06 4.48
C LEU A 123 -14.23 6.56 4.33
N ILE A 124 -13.90 7.24 5.42
CA ILE A 124 -13.67 8.69 5.44
C ILE A 124 -12.45 9.03 4.56
N ASN A 125 -11.38 8.26 4.67
CA ASN A 125 -10.19 8.46 3.84
C ASN A 125 -10.49 8.21 2.36
N ASP A 126 -11.28 7.17 2.03
CA ASP A 126 -11.71 6.87 0.65
C ASP A 126 -12.51 8.03 0.04
N ILE A 127 -13.43 8.64 0.80
CA ILE A 127 -14.22 9.81 0.35
C ILE A 127 -13.32 11.03 0.12
N LEU A 128 -12.34 11.24 1.00
CA LEU A 128 -11.37 12.33 0.83
C LEU A 128 -10.48 12.14 -0.39
N ASP A 129 -9.94 10.92 -0.57
CA ASP A 129 -9.09 10.60 -1.72
C ASP A 129 -9.88 10.82 -3.02
N LEU A 130 -11.14 10.34 -3.09
CA LEU A 130 -12.02 10.57 -4.23
C LEU A 130 -12.21 12.06 -4.51
N SER A 131 -12.50 12.86 -3.47
CA SER A 131 -12.70 14.31 -3.62
C SER A 131 -11.43 15.02 -4.10
N LYS A 132 -10.24 14.66 -3.60
CA LYS A 132 -8.96 15.23 -4.02
C LYS A 132 -8.65 14.91 -5.49
N VAL A 133 -8.97 13.69 -5.93
CA VAL A 133 -8.75 13.28 -7.33
C VAL A 133 -9.73 13.99 -8.26
N GLU A 134 -11.03 14.10 -7.90
CA GLU A 134 -12.03 14.83 -8.70
C GLU A 134 -11.64 16.30 -8.98
N VAL A 135 -10.95 16.94 -8.04
CA VAL A 135 -10.50 18.35 -8.17
C VAL A 135 -9.10 18.46 -8.80
N GLY A 136 -8.40 17.34 -9.01
CA GLY A 136 -7.04 17.34 -9.53
C GLY A 136 -5.97 17.80 -8.51
N HIS A 137 -6.29 17.75 -7.23
CA HIS A 137 -5.39 18.15 -6.13
C HIS A 137 -4.62 16.97 -5.52
N LEU A 138 -4.73 15.76 -6.08
CA LEU A 138 -3.93 14.64 -5.62
C LEU A 138 -2.63 14.62 -6.39
N GLU A 139 -1.55 15.00 -5.72
CA GLU A 139 -0.18 14.91 -6.24
C GLU A 139 0.41 13.55 -5.84
N LEU A 140 1.05 12.87 -6.82
CA LEU A 140 1.77 11.65 -6.57
C LEU A 140 3.17 11.95 -6.01
N GLU A 141 3.56 11.19 -5.00
CA GLU A 141 4.93 11.20 -4.52
C GLU A 141 5.85 10.53 -5.55
N SER A 142 7.09 11.03 -5.63
CA SER A 142 8.12 10.44 -6.48
C SER A 142 9.29 10.04 -5.58
N THR A 143 9.27 8.80 -5.10
CA THR A 143 10.28 8.25 -4.20
C THR A 143 10.90 6.99 -4.78
N ASP A 144 12.15 6.73 -4.42
CA ASP A 144 12.84 5.49 -4.74
C ASP A 144 12.32 4.35 -3.86
N PHE A 145 11.99 3.20 -4.47
CA PHE A 145 11.55 2.03 -3.70
C PHE A 145 11.81 0.72 -4.43
N ASP A 146 11.82 -0.39 -3.68
CA ASP A 146 11.80 -1.74 -4.25
C ASP A 146 10.35 -2.19 -4.49
N LEU A 147 10.03 -2.50 -5.74
CA LEU A 147 8.70 -2.92 -6.13
C LEU A 147 8.29 -4.25 -5.47
N SER A 148 9.24 -5.15 -5.26
CA SER A 148 9.00 -6.45 -4.61
C SER A 148 8.51 -6.24 -3.18
N ASP A 149 9.13 -5.31 -2.45
CA ASP A 149 8.75 -5.00 -1.06
C ASP A 149 7.31 -4.50 -0.94
N VAL A 150 6.86 -3.66 -1.89
CA VAL A 150 5.49 -3.13 -1.87
C VAL A 150 4.48 -4.24 -2.13
N VAL A 151 4.75 -5.12 -3.10
CA VAL A 151 3.88 -6.25 -3.42
C VAL A 151 3.85 -7.27 -2.27
N GLU A 152 5.01 -7.65 -1.75
CA GLU A 152 5.12 -8.64 -0.66
C GLU A 152 4.44 -8.14 0.62
N LYS A 153 4.61 -6.86 1.00
CA LYS A 153 3.92 -6.25 2.15
C LYS A 153 2.40 -6.24 1.99
N ALA A 154 1.89 -5.93 0.78
CA ALA A 154 0.45 -5.94 0.53
C ALA A 154 -0.14 -7.34 0.74
N ILE A 155 0.54 -8.37 0.27
CA ILE A 155 0.12 -9.77 0.39
C ILE A 155 0.21 -10.24 1.84
N GLU A 156 1.29 -9.93 2.56
CA GLU A 156 1.50 -10.32 3.96
C GLU A 156 0.39 -9.80 4.89
N ILE A 157 0.05 -8.50 4.76
CA ILE A 157 -1.01 -7.89 5.58
C ILE A 157 -2.35 -8.62 5.37
N LEU A 158 -2.63 -9.08 4.16
CA LEU A 158 -3.88 -9.73 3.82
C LEU A 158 -3.86 -11.24 4.17
N ALA A 159 -2.73 -11.90 4.01
CA ALA A 159 -2.55 -13.30 4.42
C ALA A 159 -2.80 -13.48 5.94
N MET A 160 -2.34 -12.55 6.77
CA MET A 160 -2.61 -12.57 8.21
C MET A 160 -4.08 -12.39 8.59
N ARG A 161 -4.85 -11.68 7.76
CA ARG A 161 -6.29 -11.43 8.00
C ARG A 161 -7.18 -12.59 7.59
N ASP A 162 -6.72 -13.46 6.70
CA ASP A 162 -7.57 -14.46 6.03
C ASP A 162 -7.37 -15.89 6.52
N ASN A 163 -6.62 -16.09 7.62
CA ASN A 163 -6.40 -17.39 8.25
C ASN A 163 -7.69 -18.19 8.58
N GLU A 164 -8.87 -17.56 8.52
CA GLU A 164 -10.15 -18.20 8.83
C GLU A 164 -10.78 -18.94 7.62
N LYS A 165 -10.45 -18.54 6.36
CA LYS A 165 -11.06 -19.12 5.16
C LYS A 165 -10.26 -20.28 4.53
N GLY A 166 -8.98 -20.38 4.84
CA GLY A 166 -8.09 -21.41 4.28
C GLY A 166 -7.84 -21.27 2.78
N LEU A 167 -7.90 -20.04 2.25
CA LEU A 167 -7.59 -19.77 0.85
C LEU A 167 -6.09 -19.87 0.60
N GLU A 168 -5.74 -20.31 -0.59
CA GLU A 168 -4.36 -20.30 -1.02
C GLU A 168 -4.00 -18.97 -1.68
N LEU A 169 -2.99 -18.30 -1.13
CA LEU A 169 -2.51 -17.02 -1.63
C LEU A 169 -1.12 -17.20 -2.25
N ALA A 170 -1.00 -16.97 -3.57
CA ALA A 170 0.23 -17.11 -4.33
C ALA A 170 0.67 -15.78 -4.94
N CYS A 171 2.00 -15.56 -4.99
CA CYS A 171 2.58 -14.37 -5.62
C CYS A 171 3.67 -14.76 -6.61
N HIS A 172 3.55 -14.28 -7.83
CA HIS A 172 4.54 -14.45 -8.89
C HIS A 172 5.06 -13.11 -9.39
N LEU A 173 6.31 -12.81 -9.11
CA LEU A 173 7.02 -11.64 -9.63
C LEU A 173 7.99 -12.09 -10.73
N SER A 174 7.70 -11.70 -11.99
CA SER A 174 8.55 -12.06 -13.13
C SER A 174 9.95 -11.43 -12.98
N SER A 175 10.98 -12.18 -13.38
CA SER A 175 12.38 -11.73 -13.34
C SER A 175 12.69 -10.53 -14.26
N HIS A 176 11.82 -10.27 -15.25
CA HIS A 176 11.96 -9.17 -16.21
C HIS A 176 11.40 -7.83 -15.67
N VAL A 177 10.73 -7.83 -14.53
CA VAL A 177 10.20 -6.62 -13.91
C VAL A 177 11.32 -5.88 -13.19
N PRO A 178 11.51 -4.56 -13.44
CA PRO A 178 12.50 -3.79 -12.71
C PRO A 178 12.10 -3.69 -11.23
N ARG A 179 13.03 -3.99 -10.32
CA ARG A 179 12.81 -3.92 -8.88
C ARG A 179 12.99 -2.51 -8.35
N ALA A 180 14.11 -1.87 -8.70
CA ALA A 180 14.43 -0.53 -8.27
C ALA A 180 13.70 0.49 -9.17
N VAL A 181 12.65 1.10 -8.63
CA VAL A 181 11.75 1.99 -9.36
C VAL A 181 11.50 3.29 -8.59
N ILE A 182 11.02 4.30 -9.31
CA ILE A 182 10.67 5.61 -8.77
C ILE A 182 9.17 5.84 -9.00
N GLY A 183 8.46 6.23 -7.96
CA GLY A 183 7.02 6.49 -8.00
C GLY A 183 6.43 6.65 -6.60
N ASP A 184 5.12 6.43 -6.46
CA ASP A 184 4.42 6.51 -5.19
C ASP A 184 4.11 5.09 -4.65
N PRO A 185 4.94 4.56 -3.71
CA PRO A 185 4.74 3.23 -3.13
C PRO A 185 3.44 3.13 -2.32
N ASN A 186 2.98 4.24 -1.71
CA ASN A 186 1.79 4.25 -0.87
C ASN A 186 0.52 4.09 -1.72
N ARG A 187 0.43 4.81 -2.84
CA ARG A 187 -0.70 4.71 -3.76
C ARG A 187 -0.72 3.39 -4.50
N LEU A 188 0.45 2.87 -4.91
CA LEU A 188 0.55 1.52 -5.46
C LEU A 188 0.09 0.46 -4.46
N HIS A 189 0.55 0.55 -3.21
CA HIS A 189 0.11 -0.33 -2.12
C HIS A 189 -1.41 -0.25 -1.89
N GLN A 190 -2.00 0.95 -1.94
CA GLN A 190 -3.45 1.17 -1.80
C GLN A 190 -4.24 0.44 -2.90
N ILE A 191 -3.79 0.54 -4.17
CA ILE A 191 -4.39 -0.21 -5.29
C ILE A 191 -4.32 -1.72 -5.03
N LEU A 192 -3.13 -2.23 -4.69
CA LEU A 192 -2.91 -3.66 -4.46
C LEU A 192 -3.76 -4.21 -3.31
N ILE A 193 -3.77 -3.53 -2.16
CA ILE A 193 -4.60 -3.93 -1.01
C ILE A 193 -6.08 -3.98 -1.40
N ASN A 194 -6.58 -2.99 -2.14
CA ASN A 194 -7.97 -2.98 -2.55
C ASN A 194 -8.31 -4.15 -3.49
N LEU A 195 -7.49 -4.41 -4.50
CA LEU A 195 -7.73 -5.48 -5.46
C LEU A 195 -7.60 -6.87 -4.81
N ILE A 196 -6.54 -7.10 -4.04
CA ILE A 196 -6.31 -8.39 -3.37
C ILE A 196 -7.37 -8.64 -2.29
N SER A 197 -7.74 -7.63 -1.49
CA SER A 197 -8.79 -7.78 -0.48
C SER A 197 -10.15 -8.09 -1.10
N ASN A 198 -10.46 -7.53 -2.28
CA ASN A 198 -11.68 -7.88 -3.02
C ASN A 198 -11.62 -9.33 -3.52
N ALA A 199 -10.51 -9.79 -4.09
CA ALA A 199 -10.32 -11.17 -4.50
C ALA A 199 -10.55 -12.16 -3.34
N ILE A 200 -9.90 -11.93 -2.19
CA ILE A 200 -10.07 -12.72 -0.96
C ILE A 200 -11.52 -12.68 -0.47
N LYS A 201 -12.15 -11.50 -0.47
CA LYS A 201 -13.50 -11.30 0.01
C LYS A 201 -14.53 -12.11 -0.77
N PHE A 202 -14.40 -12.16 -2.11
CA PHE A 202 -15.35 -12.81 -3.00
C PHE A 202 -15.01 -14.26 -3.35
N THR A 203 -13.94 -14.82 -2.75
CA THR A 203 -13.58 -16.22 -2.83
C THR A 203 -13.90 -16.88 -1.49
N ASP A 204 -14.77 -17.87 -1.47
CA ASP A 204 -15.11 -18.64 -0.26
C ASP A 204 -14.18 -19.85 -0.08
N SER A 205 -13.69 -20.44 -1.19
CA SER A 205 -12.72 -21.55 -1.21
C SER A 205 -11.93 -21.53 -2.52
N GLY A 206 -10.70 -22.02 -2.52
CA GLY A 206 -9.82 -22.03 -3.68
C GLY A 206 -8.61 -21.12 -3.49
N SER A 207 -8.24 -20.33 -4.52
CA SER A 207 -6.99 -19.59 -4.52
C SER A 207 -7.12 -18.14 -5.02
N VAL A 208 -6.20 -17.30 -4.56
CA VAL A 208 -5.97 -15.94 -5.08
C VAL A 208 -4.51 -15.84 -5.52
N THR A 209 -4.30 -15.48 -6.77
CA THR A 209 -2.96 -15.36 -7.36
C THR A 209 -2.66 -13.92 -7.76
N VAL A 210 -1.56 -13.38 -7.25
CA VAL A 210 -1.02 -12.06 -7.65
C VAL A 210 0.13 -12.30 -8.61
N ARG A 211 0.01 -11.83 -9.86
CA ARG A 211 1.06 -11.93 -10.86
C ARG A 211 1.52 -10.54 -11.27
N VAL A 212 2.84 -10.31 -11.23
CA VAL A 212 3.47 -9.05 -11.61
C VAL A 212 4.40 -9.30 -12.79
N MET A 213 4.17 -8.60 -13.89
CA MET A 213 4.94 -8.75 -15.13
C MET A 213 5.11 -7.40 -15.83
N GLN A 214 6.06 -7.30 -16.75
CA GLN A 214 6.10 -6.17 -17.65
C GLN A 214 4.85 -6.18 -18.54
N ASP A 215 4.26 -5.00 -18.79
CA ASP A 215 3.06 -4.93 -19.64
C ASP A 215 3.41 -5.34 -21.08
N PRO A 216 2.78 -6.40 -21.63
CA PRO A 216 3.06 -6.86 -22.98
C PRO A 216 2.57 -5.90 -24.08
N GLU A 217 1.64 -4.99 -23.77
CA GLU A 217 1.11 -4.02 -24.72
C GLU A 217 1.90 -2.70 -24.72
N LEU A 218 2.43 -2.31 -23.54
CA LEU A 218 3.27 -1.14 -23.37
C LEU A 218 4.73 -1.58 -23.28
N LEU A 219 5.43 -1.60 -24.41
CA LEU A 219 6.85 -1.96 -24.47
C LEU A 219 7.80 -0.89 -23.88
N THR A 220 7.26 0.05 -23.11
CA THR A 220 8.03 1.09 -22.44
C THR A 220 8.70 0.55 -21.17
N PRO A 221 9.99 0.86 -20.93
CA PRO A 221 10.63 0.48 -19.67
C PRO A 221 9.84 1.03 -18.48
N GLY A 222 9.57 0.17 -17.49
CA GLY A 222 8.84 0.55 -16.28
C GLY A 222 7.32 0.47 -16.39
N ALA A 223 6.74 0.04 -17.51
CA ALA A 223 5.34 -0.34 -17.58
C ALA A 223 5.14 -1.69 -16.89
N VAL A 224 4.47 -1.69 -15.74
CA VAL A 224 4.27 -2.89 -14.92
C VAL A 224 2.78 -3.23 -14.85
N ARG A 225 2.46 -4.49 -15.14
CA ARG A 225 1.11 -5.07 -15.05
C ARG A 225 1.00 -5.94 -13.79
N PHE A 226 0.03 -5.64 -12.97
CA PHE A 226 -0.41 -6.44 -11.84
C PHE A 226 -1.70 -7.15 -12.23
N SER A 227 -1.73 -8.47 -12.13
CA SER A 227 -2.91 -9.29 -12.41
C SER A 227 -3.27 -10.05 -11.15
N ILE A 228 -4.44 -9.76 -10.61
CA ILE A 228 -4.96 -10.38 -9.40
C ILE A 228 -6.12 -11.31 -9.82
N SER A 229 -5.86 -12.62 -9.81
CA SER A 229 -6.81 -13.64 -10.22
C SER A 229 -7.39 -14.35 -8.99
N ASP A 230 -8.69 -14.50 -8.95
CA ASP A 230 -9.42 -15.24 -7.93
C ASP A 230 -10.25 -16.37 -8.55
N THR A 231 -10.51 -17.42 -7.79
CA THR A 231 -11.39 -18.54 -8.15
C THR A 231 -12.77 -18.39 -7.50
N GLY A 232 -13.21 -17.15 -7.29
CA GLY A 232 -14.44 -16.83 -6.57
C GLY A 232 -15.70 -16.89 -7.45
N ILE A 233 -16.71 -16.14 -7.02
CA ILE A 233 -18.04 -16.16 -7.64
C ILE A 233 -18.11 -15.56 -9.05
N GLY A 234 -17.08 -14.82 -9.48
CA GLY A 234 -17.08 -14.08 -10.74
C GLY A 234 -18.06 -12.89 -10.76
N ILE A 235 -18.08 -12.17 -11.89
CA ILE A 235 -18.87 -10.96 -12.09
C ILE A 235 -19.79 -11.16 -13.32
N PRO A 236 -21.09 -10.85 -13.19
CA PRO A 236 -22.01 -10.90 -14.33
C PRO A 236 -21.60 -9.93 -15.45
N PRO A 237 -21.74 -10.32 -16.73
CA PRO A 237 -21.30 -9.49 -17.87
C PRO A 237 -21.93 -8.09 -17.90
N ASP A 238 -23.19 -7.95 -17.48
CA ASP A 238 -23.92 -6.68 -17.41
C ASP A 238 -23.38 -5.71 -16.35
N LYS A 239 -22.53 -6.20 -15.42
CA LYS A 239 -21.92 -5.42 -14.33
C LYS A 239 -20.47 -5.04 -14.58
N LEU A 240 -19.77 -5.68 -15.52
CA LEU A 240 -18.34 -5.45 -15.77
C LEU A 240 -17.99 -3.97 -16.02
N ALA A 241 -18.83 -3.24 -16.73
CA ALA A 241 -18.60 -1.82 -16.99
C ALA A 241 -18.87 -0.94 -15.77
N SER A 242 -19.88 -1.28 -14.96
CA SER A 242 -20.38 -0.44 -13.87
C SER A 242 -19.66 -0.65 -12.54
N ILE A 243 -18.85 -1.73 -12.35
CA ILE A 243 -18.15 -1.97 -11.07
C ILE A 243 -17.09 -0.92 -10.72
N PHE A 244 -16.65 -0.13 -11.70
CA PHE A 244 -15.71 0.98 -11.51
C PHE A 244 -16.40 2.33 -11.26
N GLU A 245 -17.74 2.39 -11.29
CA GLU A 245 -18.50 3.59 -10.96
C GLU A 245 -18.65 3.75 -9.44
N SER A 246 -18.59 4.99 -8.97
CA SER A 246 -18.67 5.29 -7.53
C SER A 246 -19.98 4.79 -6.93
N PHE A 247 -19.90 4.20 -5.73
CA PHE A 247 -21.05 3.66 -4.98
C PHE A 247 -21.79 2.51 -5.66
N THR A 248 -21.23 1.94 -6.74
CA THR A 248 -21.84 0.80 -7.45
C THR A 248 -21.40 -0.52 -6.80
N GLN A 249 -22.37 -1.44 -6.64
CA GLN A 249 -22.16 -2.78 -6.11
C GLN A 249 -22.83 -3.81 -7.02
N ALA A 250 -22.13 -4.90 -7.31
CA ALA A 250 -22.60 -5.91 -8.26
C ALA A 250 -23.88 -6.63 -7.83
N HIS A 251 -24.16 -6.76 -6.51
CA HIS A 251 -25.33 -7.47 -5.98
C HIS A 251 -25.88 -6.82 -4.71
N ALA A 252 -27.12 -6.34 -4.74
CA ALA A 252 -27.82 -5.79 -3.58
C ALA A 252 -28.09 -6.83 -2.45
N SER A 253 -28.13 -8.12 -2.77
CA SER A 253 -28.33 -9.21 -1.80
C SER A 253 -27.05 -9.59 -1.04
N MET A 254 -25.87 -9.32 -1.61
CA MET A 254 -24.57 -9.65 -1.01
C MET A 254 -24.06 -8.58 -0.04
N THR A 255 -24.67 -7.40 0.00
CA THR A 255 -24.36 -6.32 0.95
C THR A 255 -24.42 -6.77 2.40
N ARG A 256 -25.31 -7.70 2.72
CA ARG A 256 -25.48 -8.25 4.07
C ARG A 256 -24.36 -9.23 4.47
N LYS A 257 -23.76 -9.95 3.51
CA LYS A 257 -22.72 -10.97 3.79
C LYS A 257 -21.31 -10.38 3.71
N TYR A 258 -21.05 -9.48 2.74
CA TYR A 258 -19.69 -9.08 2.42
C TYR A 258 -19.38 -7.58 2.58
N GLY A 259 -20.37 -6.69 2.76
CA GLY A 259 -20.21 -5.25 3.03
C GLY A 259 -19.17 -4.54 2.16
N GLY A 260 -19.31 -3.27 1.88
CA GLY A 260 -18.31 -2.49 1.15
C GLY A 260 -18.84 -1.11 0.78
N THR A 261 -17.96 -0.17 0.47
CA THR A 261 -18.30 1.22 0.18
C THR A 261 -18.69 1.45 -1.28
N GLY A 262 -18.20 0.58 -2.18
CA GLY A 262 -18.30 0.78 -3.63
C GLY A 262 -17.38 1.90 -4.13
N LEU A 263 -16.42 2.37 -3.30
CA LEU A 263 -15.45 3.42 -3.66
C LEU A 263 -14.09 2.86 -4.07
N GLY A 264 -13.69 1.72 -3.51
CA GLY A 264 -12.33 1.19 -3.67
C GLY A 264 -11.91 1.01 -5.13
N LEU A 265 -12.74 0.38 -5.98
CA LEU A 265 -12.41 0.18 -7.40
C LEU A 265 -12.36 1.50 -8.18
N THR A 266 -13.23 2.45 -7.88
CA THR A 266 -13.21 3.79 -8.47
C THR A 266 -11.92 4.52 -8.13
N ILE A 267 -11.51 4.51 -6.86
CA ILE A 267 -10.26 5.10 -6.39
C ILE A 267 -9.07 4.41 -7.05
N SER A 268 -9.07 3.07 -7.10
CA SER A 268 -7.99 2.31 -7.75
C SER A 268 -7.85 2.66 -9.23
N ARG A 269 -8.96 2.86 -9.96
CA ARG A 269 -8.95 3.29 -11.36
C ARG A 269 -8.33 4.68 -11.50
N GLN A 270 -8.78 5.64 -10.70
CA GLN A 270 -8.27 7.01 -10.73
C GLN A 270 -6.79 7.10 -10.36
N LEU A 271 -6.34 6.34 -9.36
CA LEU A 271 -4.93 6.25 -8.99
C LEU A 271 -4.08 5.64 -10.11
N ALA A 272 -4.56 4.57 -10.76
CA ALA A 272 -3.87 3.98 -11.90
C ALA A 272 -3.77 4.96 -13.09
N GLU A 273 -4.82 5.73 -13.38
CA GLU A 273 -4.83 6.77 -14.41
C GLU A 273 -3.83 7.90 -14.08
N LEU A 274 -3.76 8.36 -12.82
CA LEU A 274 -2.75 9.33 -12.36
C LEU A 274 -1.32 8.79 -12.50
N MET A 275 -1.13 7.47 -12.35
CA MET A 275 0.15 6.79 -12.57
C MET A 275 0.39 6.44 -14.06
N ASN A 276 -0.27 7.13 -15.00
CA ASN A 276 -0.19 6.92 -16.44
C ASN A 276 -0.50 5.48 -16.87
N GLY A 277 -1.42 4.84 -16.18
CA GLY A 277 -1.82 3.47 -16.40
C GLY A 277 -3.32 3.29 -16.61
N ARG A 278 -3.79 2.06 -16.42
CA ARG A 278 -5.20 1.70 -16.55
C ARG A 278 -5.55 0.50 -15.68
N ILE A 279 -6.84 0.31 -15.39
CA ILE A 279 -7.37 -0.85 -14.71
C ILE A 279 -8.53 -1.45 -15.51
N TRP A 280 -8.60 -2.79 -15.56
CA TRP A 280 -9.71 -3.52 -16.20
C TRP A 280 -9.91 -4.89 -15.53
N VAL A 281 -10.95 -5.60 -15.91
CA VAL A 281 -11.31 -6.90 -15.35
C VAL A 281 -11.74 -7.87 -16.46
N GLU A 282 -11.35 -9.12 -16.30
CA GLU A 282 -11.83 -10.28 -17.04
C GLU A 282 -12.49 -11.22 -16.04
N SER A 283 -13.74 -11.64 -16.29
CA SER A 283 -14.46 -12.46 -15.33
C SER A 283 -15.54 -13.29 -16.00
N THR A 284 -15.69 -14.52 -15.49
CA THR A 284 -16.78 -15.43 -15.84
C THR A 284 -17.54 -15.78 -14.57
N LEU A 285 -18.86 -15.63 -14.59
CA LEU A 285 -19.70 -15.93 -13.44
C LEU A 285 -19.56 -17.41 -13.03
N GLY A 286 -19.19 -17.66 -11.78
CA GLY A 286 -18.95 -18.99 -11.23
C GLY A 286 -17.55 -19.57 -11.42
N GLU A 287 -16.67 -18.91 -12.19
CA GLU A 287 -15.29 -19.36 -12.43
C GLU A 287 -14.25 -18.47 -11.76
N GLY A 288 -14.62 -17.21 -11.41
CA GLY A 288 -13.75 -16.23 -10.79
C GLY A 288 -13.52 -14.98 -11.62
N SER A 289 -12.60 -14.15 -11.16
CA SER A 289 -12.25 -12.89 -11.83
C SER A 289 -10.74 -12.68 -11.88
N THR A 290 -10.29 -11.94 -12.88
CA THR A 290 -8.93 -11.42 -12.95
C THR A 290 -8.97 -9.91 -13.12
N PHE A 291 -8.54 -9.19 -12.10
CA PHE A 291 -8.35 -7.75 -12.16
C PHE A 291 -6.94 -7.44 -12.62
N HIS A 292 -6.84 -6.59 -13.63
CA HIS A 292 -5.57 -6.13 -14.16
C HIS A 292 -5.40 -4.64 -13.84
N CYS A 293 -4.24 -4.28 -13.35
CA CYS A 293 -3.82 -2.90 -13.15
C CYS A 293 -2.46 -2.70 -13.81
N CYS A 294 -2.36 -1.77 -14.74
CA CYS A 294 -1.09 -1.35 -15.32
C CYS A 294 -0.73 0.02 -14.80
N VAL A 295 0.53 0.26 -14.45
CA VAL A 295 1.06 1.57 -14.06
C VAL A 295 2.41 1.81 -14.72
N GLN A 296 2.77 3.08 -14.93
CA GLN A 296 4.05 3.49 -15.44
C GLN A 296 4.92 3.97 -14.27
N LEU A 297 6.03 3.27 -14.01
CA LEU A 297 7.03 3.62 -13.01
C LEU A 297 8.32 4.04 -13.72
N ALA A 298 9.06 4.99 -13.17
CA ALA A 298 10.38 5.30 -13.69
C ALA A 298 11.39 4.27 -13.17
N VAL A 299 12.30 3.80 -14.03
CA VAL A 299 13.32 2.81 -13.65
C VAL A 299 14.55 3.56 -13.17
N GLN A 300 15.11 3.19 -12.02
CA GLN A 300 16.33 3.79 -11.50
C GLN A 300 17.53 3.45 -12.38
N SER A 301 18.30 4.47 -12.74
CA SER A 301 19.49 4.31 -13.60
C SER A 301 20.69 3.66 -12.86
N SER A 302 20.69 3.70 -11.54
CA SER A 302 21.73 3.08 -10.69
C SER A 302 21.04 2.55 -9.42
N PRO A 303 20.79 1.26 -9.30
CA PRO A 303 20.18 0.70 -8.10
C PRO A 303 21.14 0.88 -6.92
N THR A 304 20.74 1.67 -5.94
CA THR A 304 21.40 1.70 -4.63
C THR A 304 21.08 0.37 -3.95
N SER A 305 21.93 -0.61 -4.09
CA SER A 305 21.81 -1.92 -3.45
C SER A 305 21.95 -1.77 -1.94
N THR A 306 20.85 -1.56 -1.24
CA THR A 306 20.78 -1.51 0.23
C THR A 306 20.32 -2.85 0.85
N HIS A 307 20.06 -3.87 0.04
CA HIS A 307 19.87 -5.22 0.55
C HIS A 307 21.01 -6.11 0.07
N ASP A 308 21.79 -6.63 1.01
CA ASP A 308 22.77 -7.69 0.78
C ASP A 308 22.08 -8.83 0.04
N ASN A 309 22.33 -8.88 -1.29
CA ASN A 309 22.01 -10.06 -2.07
C ASN A 309 22.89 -11.18 -1.53
N VAL A 310 22.34 -12.03 -0.68
CA VAL A 310 22.89 -13.35 -0.45
C VAL A 310 22.89 -14.03 -1.82
N LEU A 311 24.02 -14.03 -2.50
CA LEU A 311 24.23 -14.70 -3.77
C LEU A 311 24.20 -16.22 -3.51
N VAL A 312 22.99 -16.77 -3.34
CA VAL A 312 22.82 -18.22 -3.33
C VAL A 312 22.98 -18.70 -4.77
N ASN A 313 24.09 -19.35 -5.03
CA ASN A 313 24.32 -20.03 -6.31
C ASN A 313 23.83 -21.48 -6.19
N LEU A 314 22.74 -21.80 -6.88
CA LEU A 314 22.16 -23.15 -6.95
C LEU A 314 22.59 -23.89 -8.22
N GLN A 315 23.66 -23.45 -8.88
CA GLN A 315 24.13 -24.04 -10.12
C GLN A 315 24.31 -25.56 -9.99
N GLY A 316 23.50 -26.31 -10.74
CA GLY A 316 23.56 -27.77 -10.77
C GLY A 316 22.98 -28.48 -9.55
N VAL A 317 22.41 -27.76 -8.57
CA VAL A 317 21.71 -28.37 -7.43
C VAL A 317 20.42 -29.00 -7.91
N ARG A 318 20.28 -30.31 -7.76
CA ARG A 318 19.05 -31.02 -8.09
C ARG A 318 18.03 -30.84 -6.99
N THR A 319 16.92 -30.21 -7.36
CA THR A 319 15.85 -29.83 -6.44
C THR A 319 14.54 -30.51 -6.81
N LEU A 320 13.87 -31.13 -5.84
CA LEU A 320 12.50 -31.64 -5.99
C LEU A 320 11.53 -30.70 -5.25
N VAL A 321 10.52 -30.20 -5.95
CA VAL A 321 9.45 -29.36 -5.41
C VAL A 321 8.17 -30.19 -5.34
N VAL A 322 7.55 -30.24 -4.17
CA VAL A 322 6.32 -31.01 -3.92
C VAL A 322 5.26 -30.09 -3.34
N ASP A 323 4.22 -29.86 -4.11
CA ASP A 323 3.10 -28.99 -3.72
C ASP A 323 1.87 -29.42 -4.55
N ASP A 324 0.70 -29.54 -3.98
CA ASP A 324 -0.50 -29.97 -4.70
C ASP A 324 -1.03 -28.88 -5.66
N HIS A 325 -0.67 -27.60 -5.42
CA HIS A 325 -1.09 -26.48 -6.25
C HIS A 325 -0.12 -26.19 -7.42
N ALA A 326 -0.63 -26.28 -8.64
CA ALA A 326 0.17 -26.08 -9.86
C ALA A 326 0.83 -24.68 -9.93
N THR A 327 0.17 -23.66 -9.42
CA THR A 327 0.71 -22.29 -9.40
C THR A 327 1.94 -22.18 -8.50
N ASN A 328 1.92 -22.78 -7.31
CA ASN A 328 3.05 -22.78 -6.40
C ASN A 328 4.25 -23.54 -6.98
N ARG A 329 3.99 -24.72 -7.55
CA ARG A 329 5.03 -25.49 -8.25
C ARG A 329 5.69 -24.67 -9.36
N LEU A 330 4.89 -23.97 -10.16
CA LEU A 330 5.40 -23.11 -11.25
C LEU A 330 6.28 -21.98 -10.69
N ILE A 331 5.82 -21.27 -9.66
CA ILE A 331 6.54 -20.15 -9.05
C ILE A 331 7.88 -20.62 -8.47
N LEU A 332 7.87 -21.70 -7.70
CA LEU A 332 9.08 -22.26 -7.09
C LEU A 332 10.06 -22.76 -8.16
N ARG A 333 9.55 -23.46 -9.18
CA ARG A 333 10.36 -23.93 -10.30
C ARG A 333 11.04 -22.78 -11.03
N GLU A 334 10.31 -21.75 -11.42
CA GLU A 334 10.88 -20.58 -12.12
C GLU A 334 11.88 -19.83 -11.23
N THR A 335 11.57 -19.64 -9.94
CA THR A 335 12.46 -18.96 -9.01
C THR A 335 13.78 -19.69 -8.82
N LEU A 336 13.74 -21.01 -8.64
CA LEU A 336 14.93 -21.83 -8.40
C LEU A 336 15.74 -22.05 -9.70
N ALA A 337 15.05 -22.25 -10.83
CA ALA A 337 15.71 -22.37 -12.14
C ALA A 337 16.44 -21.09 -12.54
N ALA A 338 15.91 -19.90 -12.22
CA ALA A 338 16.60 -18.63 -12.41
C ALA A 338 17.90 -18.50 -11.60
N LEU A 339 18.08 -19.32 -10.57
CA LEU A 339 19.31 -19.41 -9.74
C LEU A 339 20.24 -20.56 -10.16
N GLY A 340 19.88 -21.26 -11.25
CA GLY A 340 20.69 -22.35 -11.80
C GLY A 340 20.36 -23.73 -11.26
N ALA A 341 19.31 -23.93 -10.45
CA ALA A 341 18.89 -25.24 -9.97
C ALA A 341 18.26 -26.10 -11.07
N GLU A 342 18.51 -27.42 -11.03
CA GLU A 342 17.80 -28.41 -11.84
C GLU A 342 16.53 -28.84 -11.10
N VAL A 343 15.38 -28.28 -11.46
CA VAL A 343 14.14 -28.46 -10.71
C VAL A 343 13.22 -29.48 -11.36
N THR A 344 12.81 -30.48 -10.57
CA THR A 344 11.69 -31.38 -10.88
C THR A 344 10.55 -31.05 -9.93
N ASP A 345 9.30 -31.10 -10.39
CA ASP A 345 8.13 -30.86 -9.54
C ASP A 345 7.13 -32.03 -9.61
N THR A 346 6.44 -32.28 -8.47
CA THR A 346 5.42 -33.31 -8.33
C THR A 346 4.20 -32.75 -7.59
N ALA A 347 3.01 -33.30 -7.92
CA ALA A 347 1.74 -32.77 -7.41
C ALA A 347 1.24 -33.50 -6.14
N SER A 348 1.91 -34.56 -5.70
CA SER A 348 1.49 -35.33 -4.54
C SER A 348 2.66 -35.97 -3.80
N GLY A 349 2.46 -36.26 -2.52
CA GLY A 349 3.46 -36.96 -1.70
C GLY A 349 3.82 -38.34 -2.24
N ARG A 350 2.87 -39.05 -2.84
CA ARG A 350 3.12 -40.36 -3.47
C ARG A 350 4.05 -40.25 -4.67
N GLU A 351 3.76 -39.33 -5.59
CA GLU A 351 4.63 -39.07 -6.74
C GLU A 351 6.03 -38.63 -6.31
N ALA A 352 6.10 -37.82 -5.25
CA ALA A 352 7.38 -37.36 -4.70
C ALA A 352 8.25 -38.50 -4.18
N ILE A 353 7.67 -39.49 -3.49
CA ILE A 353 8.38 -40.66 -3.01
C ILE A 353 8.86 -41.56 -4.17
N GLU A 354 8.02 -41.74 -5.18
CA GLU A 354 8.37 -42.54 -6.39
C GLU A 354 9.52 -41.86 -7.13
N GLU A 355 9.44 -40.55 -7.35
CA GLU A 355 10.47 -39.76 -8.02
C GLU A 355 11.78 -39.75 -7.21
N TRP A 356 11.68 -39.53 -5.89
CA TRP A 356 12.84 -39.57 -5.02
C TRP A 356 13.53 -40.97 -5.04
N ARG A 357 12.79 -42.07 -4.97
CA ARG A 357 13.32 -43.44 -5.07
C ARG A 357 14.03 -43.67 -6.38
N ARG A 358 13.42 -43.22 -7.50
CA ARG A 358 14.02 -43.32 -8.83
C ARG A 358 15.35 -42.56 -8.90
N ALA A 359 15.40 -41.34 -8.34
CA ALA A 359 16.58 -40.51 -8.33
C ALA A 359 17.67 -41.03 -7.37
N SER A 360 17.30 -41.63 -6.24
CA SER A 360 18.26 -42.16 -5.25
C SER A 360 19.05 -43.35 -5.76
N THR A 361 18.53 -44.06 -6.75
CA THR A 361 19.27 -45.16 -7.44
C THR A 361 20.12 -44.66 -8.62
N SER A 362 20.02 -43.36 -8.96
CA SER A 362 20.81 -42.73 -10.02
C SER A 362 22.14 -42.19 -9.52
N ALA A 363 23.06 -41.88 -10.46
CA ALA A 363 24.36 -41.27 -10.13
C ALA A 363 24.23 -39.83 -9.56
N ARG A 364 23.07 -39.21 -9.63
CA ARG A 364 22.83 -37.83 -9.20
C ARG A 364 21.52 -37.75 -8.40
N PRO A 365 21.55 -37.99 -7.07
CA PRO A 365 20.38 -37.84 -6.19
C PRO A 365 19.96 -36.37 -6.03
N TYR A 366 18.75 -36.13 -5.51
CA TYR A 366 18.31 -34.79 -5.09
C TYR A 366 19.09 -34.31 -3.88
N GLU A 367 19.45 -33.02 -3.89
CA GLU A 367 20.19 -32.35 -2.81
C GLU A 367 19.24 -31.44 -1.98
N LEU A 368 18.18 -30.94 -2.61
CA LEU A 368 17.18 -30.08 -1.98
C LEU A 368 15.77 -30.59 -2.25
N LEU A 369 14.94 -30.66 -1.23
CA LEU A 369 13.52 -30.98 -1.29
C LEU A 369 12.72 -29.86 -0.66
N LEU A 370 11.88 -29.20 -1.42
CA LEU A 370 10.87 -28.25 -0.94
C LEU A 370 9.53 -28.97 -0.87
N LEU A 371 8.93 -29.03 0.31
CA LEU A 371 7.85 -29.95 0.60
C LEU A 371 6.70 -29.25 1.29
N ASP A 372 5.54 -29.18 0.63
CA ASP A 372 4.32 -28.64 1.24
C ASP A 372 3.89 -29.48 2.44
N CYS A 373 3.62 -28.82 3.57
CA CYS A 373 3.17 -29.47 4.78
C CYS A 373 1.81 -30.15 4.61
N ARG A 374 0.91 -29.60 3.80
CA ARG A 374 -0.47 -30.06 3.69
C ARG A 374 -0.85 -30.39 2.27
N MET A 375 -0.87 -31.66 1.95
CA MET A 375 -1.31 -32.20 0.66
C MET A 375 -2.38 -33.28 0.89
N PRO A 376 -3.29 -33.48 -0.09
CA PRO A 376 -4.26 -34.58 -0.03
C PRO A 376 -3.56 -35.95 0.05
N GLU A 377 -4.21 -36.91 0.66
CA GLU A 377 -3.78 -38.32 0.85
C GLU A 377 -2.51 -38.51 1.70
N MET A 378 -1.43 -37.80 1.44
CA MET A 378 -0.15 -37.91 2.12
C MET A 378 0.43 -36.52 2.37
N ASP A 379 0.55 -36.12 3.65
CA ASP A 379 1.11 -34.83 4.04
C ASP A 379 2.65 -34.80 3.92
N GLY A 380 3.22 -33.60 3.93
CA GLY A 380 4.67 -33.44 3.77
C GLY A 380 5.48 -34.05 4.89
N PHE A 381 4.97 -34.08 6.11
CA PHE A 381 5.67 -34.72 7.21
C PHE A 381 5.71 -36.25 7.03
N GLN A 382 4.65 -36.84 6.51
CA GLN A 382 4.64 -38.28 6.18
C GLN A 382 5.66 -38.61 5.07
N VAL A 383 5.75 -37.76 4.04
CA VAL A 383 6.76 -37.88 2.98
C VAL A 383 8.16 -37.81 3.58
N ALA A 384 8.44 -36.81 4.41
CA ALA A 384 9.75 -36.63 5.07
C ALA A 384 10.12 -37.83 5.97
N GLU A 385 9.14 -38.38 6.72
CA GLU A 385 9.34 -39.59 7.53
C GLU A 385 9.67 -40.82 6.68
N GLU A 386 8.97 -41.02 5.55
CA GLU A 386 9.21 -42.17 4.69
C GLU A 386 10.57 -42.10 4.01
N ILE A 387 10.97 -40.93 3.52
CA ILE A 387 12.32 -40.68 2.98
C ILE A 387 13.37 -40.98 4.06
N ARG A 388 13.13 -40.56 5.30
CA ARG A 388 14.06 -40.77 6.42
C ARG A 388 14.21 -42.23 6.83
N ARG A 389 13.12 -43.00 6.82
CA ARG A 389 13.14 -44.45 7.08
C ARG A 389 13.92 -45.24 6.04
N ALA A 390 13.94 -44.78 4.79
CA ALA A 390 14.64 -45.41 3.70
C ALA A 390 16.16 -45.13 3.64
N SER A 391 16.75 -44.55 4.71
CA SER A 391 18.15 -44.10 4.84
C SER A 391 18.44 -42.89 3.96
N LEU A 392 18.34 -41.69 4.55
CA LEU A 392 18.70 -40.40 3.92
C LEU A 392 20.09 -40.46 3.28
N PRO A 393 20.23 -40.03 2.01
CA PRO A 393 21.55 -39.64 1.51
C PRO A 393 22.11 -38.57 2.45
N GLN A 394 23.38 -38.64 2.80
CA GLN A 394 24.03 -37.74 3.77
C GLN A 394 23.90 -36.24 3.42
N ASN A 395 23.46 -35.91 2.20
CA ASN A 395 23.43 -34.54 1.67
C ASN A 395 22.02 -34.04 1.26
N LEU A 396 20.91 -34.73 1.61
CA LEU A 396 19.57 -34.24 1.30
C LEU A 396 19.09 -33.22 2.33
N THR A 397 18.82 -32.03 1.88
CA THR A 397 18.23 -30.95 2.66
C THR A 397 16.72 -30.86 2.40
N ILE A 398 15.90 -30.93 3.43
CA ILE A 398 14.42 -30.84 3.34
C ILE A 398 13.97 -29.52 3.97
N VAL A 399 13.25 -28.71 3.23
CA VAL A 399 12.62 -27.46 3.70
C VAL A 399 11.11 -27.61 3.60
N MET A 400 10.42 -27.38 4.71
CA MET A 400 8.97 -27.48 4.80
C MET A 400 8.32 -26.16 4.41
N LEU A 401 7.21 -26.23 3.63
CA LEU A 401 6.42 -25.10 3.19
C LEU A 401 5.04 -25.18 3.84
N ALA A 402 4.62 -24.17 4.58
CA ALA A 402 3.37 -24.19 5.33
C ALA A 402 2.49 -22.99 5.06
N SER A 403 1.19 -23.20 5.05
CA SER A 403 0.21 -22.13 4.85
C SER A 403 -0.08 -21.32 6.13
N HIS A 404 0.35 -21.79 7.31
CA HIS A 404 0.03 -21.17 8.60
C HIS A 404 1.19 -21.30 9.59
N HIS A 405 1.30 -20.33 10.51
CA HIS A 405 2.18 -20.36 11.67
C HIS A 405 1.59 -21.29 12.77
N TRP A 406 1.75 -22.59 12.62
CA TRP A 406 1.40 -23.53 13.68
C TRP A 406 2.66 -23.86 14.48
N ALA A 407 2.63 -23.53 15.78
CA ALA A 407 3.78 -23.79 16.66
C ALA A 407 4.19 -25.28 16.66
N ASP A 408 3.18 -26.16 16.53
CA ASP A 408 3.37 -27.61 16.49
C ASP A 408 4.12 -28.07 15.21
N ASP A 409 3.81 -27.49 14.05
CA ASP A 409 4.48 -27.83 12.78
C ASP A 409 5.94 -27.36 12.77
N ILE A 410 6.19 -26.18 13.34
CA ILE A 410 7.54 -25.66 13.51
C ILE A 410 8.35 -26.57 14.45
N ALA A 411 7.79 -26.91 15.61
CA ALA A 411 8.43 -27.82 16.57
C ALA A 411 8.74 -29.18 15.92
N ARG A 412 7.75 -29.77 15.21
CA ARG A 412 7.93 -31.03 14.50
C ARG A 412 9.04 -30.99 13.44
N THR A 413 9.15 -29.86 12.69
CA THR A 413 10.22 -29.64 11.71
C THR A 413 11.62 -29.70 12.38
N TYR A 414 11.77 -29.04 13.53
CA TYR A 414 13.01 -29.06 14.30
C TYR A 414 13.31 -30.42 14.94
N ASP A 415 12.30 -31.07 15.52
CA ASP A 415 12.44 -32.41 16.15
C ASP A 415 12.84 -33.47 15.11
N MET A 416 12.35 -33.35 13.91
CA MET A 416 12.74 -34.19 12.77
C MET A 416 14.11 -33.84 12.18
N GLY A 417 14.77 -32.76 12.63
CA GLY A 417 16.06 -32.33 12.10
C GLY A 417 16.03 -31.92 10.63
N LEU A 418 14.91 -31.36 10.15
CA LEU A 418 14.78 -30.87 8.79
C LEU A 418 15.53 -29.54 8.60
N GLY A 419 15.89 -29.23 7.35
CA GLY A 419 16.75 -28.10 7.02
C GLY A 419 16.16 -26.72 7.28
N GLY A 420 14.81 -26.59 7.18
CA GLY A 420 14.14 -25.31 7.40
C GLY A 420 12.63 -25.38 7.28
N TYR A 421 11.99 -24.27 7.60
CA TYR A 421 10.54 -24.06 7.55
C TYR A 421 10.23 -22.69 6.95
N LEU A 422 9.33 -22.62 6.00
CA LEU A 422 8.89 -21.40 5.33
C LEU A 422 7.36 -21.28 5.36
N ILE A 423 6.88 -20.06 5.48
CA ILE A 423 5.45 -19.78 5.51
C ILE A 423 5.03 -19.21 4.17
N LYS A 424 3.95 -19.75 3.61
CA LYS A 424 3.29 -19.22 2.41
C LYS A 424 2.50 -17.94 2.75
N PRO A 425 2.52 -16.90 1.90
CA PRO A 425 3.23 -16.80 0.63
C PRO A 425 4.74 -16.67 0.81
N ILE A 426 5.52 -17.47 0.07
CA ILE A 426 6.96 -17.56 0.22
C ILE A 426 7.62 -16.35 -0.42
N ARG A 427 8.32 -15.54 0.38
CA ARG A 427 9.16 -14.44 -0.11
C ARG A 427 10.43 -15.01 -0.73
N LYS A 428 10.86 -14.39 -1.82
CA LYS A 428 12.12 -14.80 -2.47
C LYS A 428 13.32 -14.65 -1.53
N SER A 429 13.38 -13.58 -0.74
CA SER A 429 14.41 -13.36 0.28
C SER A 429 14.48 -14.49 1.30
N ASP A 430 13.32 -14.86 1.85
CA ASP A 430 13.22 -15.88 2.90
C ASP A 430 13.54 -17.27 2.36
N LEU A 431 13.09 -17.57 1.12
CA LEU A 431 13.44 -18.81 0.42
C LEU A 431 14.96 -18.93 0.26
N LEU A 432 15.61 -17.88 -0.25
CA LEU A 432 17.05 -17.89 -0.48
C LEU A 432 17.84 -17.99 0.81
N GLN A 433 17.46 -17.23 1.83
CA GLN A 433 18.11 -17.27 3.14
C GLN A 433 17.97 -18.67 3.78
N THR A 434 16.76 -19.25 3.76
CA THR A 434 16.51 -20.57 4.33
C THR A 434 17.28 -21.65 3.59
N ILE A 435 17.30 -21.63 2.25
CA ILE A 435 18.07 -22.59 1.46
C ILE A 435 19.57 -22.45 1.72
N SER A 436 20.09 -21.21 1.77
CA SER A 436 21.52 -20.97 2.07
C SER A 436 21.93 -21.59 3.41
N ILE A 437 21.19 -21.25 4.47
CA ILE A 437 21.46 -21.77 5.81
C ILE A 437 21.34 -23.30 5.85
N ALA A 438 20.35 -23.87 5.17
CA ALA A 438 20.09 -25.29 5.17
C ALA A 438 21.16 -26.08 4.41
N LEU A 439 21.62 -25.58 3.26
CA LEU A 439 22.69 -26.20 2.46
C LEU A 439 24.08 -26.06 3.11
N ASP A 440 24.36 -24.94 3.77
CA ASP A 440 25.63 -24.74 4.52
C ASP A 440 25.74 -25.70 5.72
N ARG A 441 24.62 -25.93 6.41
CA ARG A 441 24.57 -26.96 7.48
C ARG A 441 24.83 -28.37 6.97
N SER A 442 24.32 -28.72 5.78
CA SER A 442 24.55 -30.05 5.20
C SER A 442 25.98 -30.25 4.73
N LYS A 443 26.71 -29.19 4.34
CA LYS A 443 28.11 -29.24 3.89
C LYS A 443 29.12 -29.14 5.04
N GLY A 444 28.69 -29.06 6.31
CA GLY A 444 29.56 -29.02 7.48
C GLY A 444 30.40 -27.74 7.61
N ILE A 445 30.03 -26.67 6.89
CA ILE A 445 30.70 -25.36 7.01
C ILE A 445 30.02 -24.59 8.14
N HIS A 446 30.62 -24.66 9.31
CA HIS A 446 30.24 -23.81 10.44
C HIS A 446 30.73 -22.38 10.18
N HIS A 447 29.95 -21.59 9.46
CA HIS A 447 30.06 -20.15 9.57
C HIS A 447 29.45 -19.75 10.93
N THR A 448 30.34 -19.46 11.89
CA THR A 448 30.01 -18.75 13.11
C THR A 448 29.63 -17.30 12.76
N THR A 449 28.47 -17.10 12.15
CA THR A 449 27.73 -15.84 12.21
C THR A 449 26.79 -15.98 13.39
N GLY A 450 27.27 -15.47 14.53
CA GLY A 450 26.51 -15.47 15.77
C GLY A 450 25.20 -14.72 15.63
N SER A 451 24.15 -15.49 15.75
CA SER A 451 22.92 -15.07 16.40
C SER A 451 22.16 -16.34 16.83
N ALA A 452 22.79 -17.05 17.78
CA ALA A 452 22.01 -17.90 18.68
C ALA A 452 21.15 -16.95 19.54
N PRO A 453 19.92 -17.36 19.93
CA PRO A 453 19.26 -16.65 20.99
C PRO A 453 20.17 -16.73 22.20
N MET A 454 20.83 -15.63 22.54
CA MET A 454 21.62 -15.51 23.76
C MET A 454 20.71 -15.88 24.92
N ALA A 455 21.07 -16.99 25.55
CA ALA A 455 20.73 -17.21 26.93
C ALA A 455 21.02 -15.89 27.68
N SER A 456 20.00 -15.38 28.32
CA SER A 456 20.02 -14.19 29.14
C SER A 456 21.17 -14.21 30.11
N THR A 457 22.24 -13.50 29.77
CA THR A 457 23.12 -12.94 30.82
C THR A 457 22.30 -11.89 31.57
N PRO A 458 22.37 -11.81 32.90
CA PRO A 458 21.63 -10.86 33.67
C PRO A 458 21.98 -9.43 33.19
N PRO A 459 20.96 -8.55 32.99
CA PRO A 459 21.18 -7.22 32.47
C PRO A 459 22.05 -6.42 33.46
N THR A 460 23.21 -5.98 33.00
CA THR A 460 23.85 -4.78 33.54
C THR A 460 22.76 -3.71 33.57
N GLU A 461 22.55 -3.03 34.70
CA GLU A 461 21.53 -2.04 34.95
C GLU A 461 21.48 -0.98 33.82
N ALA A 462 20.67 -1.22 32.82
CA ALA A 462 20.47 -0.28 31.73
C ALA A 462 19.64 0.89 32.29
N ARG A 463 20.24 2.07 32.37
CA ARG A 463 19.61 3.32 32.77
C ARG A 463 18.26 3.47 32.03
N ALA A 464 17.17 3.67 32.77
CA ALA A 464 15.86 3.89 32.21
C ALA A 464 15.82 5.22 31.44
N LEU A 465 15.41 5.21 30.16
CA LEU A 465 15.26 6.44 29.37
C LEU A 465 14.23 7.37 30.01
N ARG A 466 14.54 8.66 29.99
CA ARG A 466 13.64 9.72 30.43
C ARG A 466 13.07 10.43 29.21
N ILE A 467 11.75 10.33 29.02
CA ILE A 467 11.02 10.77 27.84
C ILE A 467 10.13 11.95 28.22
N LEU A 468 10.15 13.02 27.42
CA LEU A 468 9.20 14.12 27.50
C LEU A 468 8.21 13.97 26.34
N LEU A 469 6.94 13.78 26.65
CA LEU A 469 5.84 13.83 25.70
C LEU A 469 5.21 15.23 25.71
N VAL A 470 5.15 15.85 24.55
CA VAL A 470 4.51 17.15 24.35
C VAL A 470 3.31 16.92 23.43
N GLU A 471 2.12 16.98 23.99
CA GLU A 471 0.86 16.63 23.33
C GLU A 471 -0.29 17.35 24.04
N ASP A 472 -1.14 18.06 23.32
CA ASP A 472 -2.26 18.82 23.86
C ASP A 472 -3.52 17.98 24.10
N SER A 473 -3.65 16.84 23.44
CA SER A 473 -4.78 15.93 23.61
C SER A 473 -4.60 15.01 24.82
N PRO A 474 -5.48 15.11 25.86
CA PRO A 474 -5.45 14.21 27.00
C PRO A 474 -5.57 12.73 26.63
N ASP A 475 -6.34 12.42 25.58
CA ASP A 475 -6.54 11.04 25.10
C ASP A 475 -5.25 10.45 24.54
N ASN A 476 -4.50 11.23 23.75
CA ASN A 476 -3.21 10.82 23.20
C ASN A 476 -2.15 10.69 24.31
N GLN A 477 -2.17 11.56 25.32
CA GLN A 477 -1.30 11.45 26.50
C GLN A 477 -1.54 10.13 27.25
N VAL A 478 -2.82 9.78 27.49
CA VAL A 478 -3.21 8.52 28.14
C VAL A 478 -2.76 7.32 27.30
N LEU A 479 -2.90 7.40 25.97
CA LEU A 479 -2.49 6.35 25.02
C LEU A 479 -0.99 6.08 25.12
N VAL A 480 -0.15 7.11 24.97
CA VAL A 480 1.31 6.97 25.04
C VAL A 480 1.76 6.51 26.42
N ARG A 481 1.17 7.06 27.50
CA ARG A 481 1.45 6.62 28.88
C ARG A 481 1.17 5.13 29.06
N SER A 482 0.07 4.62 28.48
CA SER A 482 -0.27 3.21 28.58
C SER A 482 0.70 2.30 27.81
N TYR A 483 1.15 2.72 26.63
CA TYR A 483 2.14 1.97 25.85
C TYR A 483 3.47 1.80 26.59
N LEU A 484 3.82 2.77 27.44
CA LEU A 484 5.06 2.77 28.20
C LEU A 484 4.92 2.17 29.63
N LYS A 485 3.69 1.85 30.07
CA LYS A 485 3.43 1.36 31.44
C LYS A 485 4.20 0.10 31.82
N GLN A 486 4.46 -0.80 30.87
CA GLN A 486 5.20 -2.05 31.07
C GLN A 486 6.69 -1.93 30.70
N THR A 487 7.18 -0.73 30.48
CA THR A 487 8.57 -0.46 30.14
C THR A 487 9.31 0.18 31.32
N PRO A 488 10.64 0.09 31.41
CA PRO A 488 11.40 0.77 32.46
C PRO A 488 11.51 2.29 32.24
N TYR A 489 10.88 2.85 31.23
CA TYR A 489 11.02 4.26 30.85
C TYR A 489 10.23 5.20 31.75
N ARG A 490 10.78 6.41 31.98
CA ARG A 490 10.10 7.47 32.72
C ARG A 490 9.50 8.47 31.74
N LEU A 491 8.22 8.81 31.91
CA LEU A 491 7.48 9.70 31.04
C LEU A 491 7.01 10.94 31.82
N ASP A 492 7.50 12.11 31.42
CA ASP A 492 6.97 13.40 31.80
C ASP A 492 6.10 13.94 30.66
N ILE A 493 5.05 14.71 30.95
CA ILE A 493 4.08 15.20 29.96
C ILE A 493 3.98 16.73 30.04
N ALA A 494 3.92 17.36 28.88
CA ALA A 494 3.65 18.80 28.72
C ALA A 494 2.47 18.97 27.75
N ASP A 495 1.53 19.84 28.12
CA ASP A 495 0.30 20.08 27.36
C ASP A 495 0.51 21.00 26.14
N HIS A 496 1.63 21.71 26.06
CA HIS A 496 2.04 22.54 24.92
C HIS A 496 3.53 22.90 24.97
N GLY A 497 4.05 23.51 23.90
CA GLY A 497 5.47 23.80 23.74
C GLY A 497 6.10 24.66 24.85
N ALA A 498 5.39 25.63 25.41
CA ALA A 498 5.94 26.48 26.45
C ALA A 498 6.20 25.71 27.75
N ILE A 499 5.30 24.79 28.16
CA ILE A 499 5.51 23.92 29.32
C ILE A 499 6.69 22.96 29.02
N ALA A 500 6.76 22.45 27.81
CA ALA A 500 7.85 21.57 27.38
C ALA A 500 9.22 22.25 27.54
N LEU A 501 9.34 23.51 27.12
CA LEU A 501 10.57 24.27 27.23
C LEU A 501 10.94 24.53 28.72
N GLU A 502 9.96 24.79 29.57
CA GLU A 502 10.22 24.95 31.02
C GLU A 502 10.69 23.63 31.67
N LEU A 503 10.03 22.53 31.35
CA LEU A 503 10.43 21.21 31.85
C LEU A 503 11.83 20.83 31.34
N PHE A 504 12.14 21.14 30.08
CA PHE A 504 13.44 20.90 29.50
C PHE A 504 14.55 21.71 30.17
N LYS A 505 14.32 22.97 30.48
CA LYS A 505 15.29 23.83 31.19
C LYS A 505 15.60 23.36 32.61
N ASN A 506 14.62 22.73 33.26
CA ASN A 506 14.70 22.30 34.67
C ASN A 506 15.00 20.79 34.82
N GLY A 507 15.12 20.04 33.72
CA GLY A 507 15.28 18.60 33.74
C GLY A 507 16.25 18.10 32.67
N TYR A 508 16.51 16.80 32.70
CA TYR A 508 17.25 16.09 31.65
C TYR A 508 16.33 15.07 30.98
N TYR A 509 16.30 15.05 29.67
CA TYR A 509 15.54 14.10 28.85
C TYR A 509 16.43 13.45 27.83
N ASP A 510 16.28 12.15 27.65
CA ASP A 510 16.97 11.38 26.62
C ASP A 510 16.28 11.51 25.26
N LEU A 511 14.93 11.74 25.27
CA LEU A 511 14.09 11.85 24.09
C LEU A 511 12.90 12.77 24.35
N ILE A 512 12.54 13.55 23.33
CA ILE A 512 11.32 14.36 23.30
C ILE A 512 10.42 13.87 22.15
N LEU A 513 9.17 13.55 22.47
CA LEU A 513 8.11 13.30 21.50
C LEU A 513 7.28 14.58 21.39
N MET A 514 7.37 15.28 20.27
CA MET A 514 6.87 16.63 20.10
C MET A 514 5.72 16.67 19.09
N ASP A 515 4.51 16.95 19.54
CA ASP A 515 3.42 17.29 18.64
C ASP A 515 3.73 18.60 17.91
N MET A 516 3.55 18.61 16.59
CA MET A 516 3.84 19.80 15.79
C MET A 516 2.71 20.81 15.79
N GLN A 517 1.45 20.38 16.09
CA GLN A 517 0.27 21.23 16.07
C GLN A 517 -0.36 21.32 17.46
N MET A 518 -0.05 22.37 18.19
CA MET A 518 -0.55 22.61 19.55
C MET A 518 -0.88 24.09 19.74
N PRO A 519 -1.82 24.42 20.65
CA PRO A 519 -2.11 25.80 21.02
C PRO A 519 -0.98 26.43 21.86
N VAL A 520 -0.96 27.75 22.00
CA VAL A 520 -0.04 28.58 22.81
C VAL A 520 1.37 28.66 22.23
N MET A 521 2.07 27.54 22.05
CA MET A 521 3.36 27.40 21.41
C MET A 521 3.36 26.06 20.67
N ASP A 522 3.52 26.11 19.37
CA ASP A 522 3.55 24.90 18.52
C ASP A 522 4.87 24.12 18.63
N GLY A 523 4.92 22.95 18.03
CA GLY A 523 6.10 22.09 18.11
C GLY A 523 7.31 22.62 17.34
N TYR A 524 7.10 23.44 16.30
CA TYR A 524 8.18 24.09 15.57
C TYR A 524 8.87 25.13 16.43
N GLU A 525 8.09 26.04 17.02
CA GLU A 525 8.59 27.07 17.93
C GLU A 525 9.28 26.45 19.16
N ALA A 526 8.66 25.43 19.75
CA ALA A 526 9.21 24.74 20.92
C ALA A 526 10.54 24.06 20.60
N THR A 527 10.65 23.38 19.45
CA THR A 527 11.89 22.72 19.04
C THR A 527 13.00 23.75 18.79
N GLN A 528 12.70 24.84 18.08
CA GLN A 528 13.67 25.91 17.85
C GLN A 528 14.16 26.53 19.16
N ALA A 529 13.25 26.76 20.11
CA ALA A 529 13.59 27.30 21.43
C ALA A 529 14.47 26.33 22.25
N ILE A 530 14.19 25.03 22.22
CA ILE A 530 15.03 24.00 22.83
C ILE A 530 16.41 23.99 22.19
N ARG A 531 16.51 24.03 20.85
CA ARG A 531 17.79 24.07 20.15
C ARG A 531 18.60 25.34 20.41
N ALA A 532 17.92 26.50 20.61
CA ALA A 532 18.57 27.73 21.03
C ALA A 532 19.14 27.62 22.44
N TRP A 533 18.37 27.06 23.36
CA TRP A 533 18.79 26.82 24.76
C TRP A 533 19.98 25.87 24.84
N GLU A 534 19.96 24.75 24.09
CA GLU A 534 21.07 23.79 24.05
C GLU A 534 22.37 24.46 23.59
N ARG A 535 22.31 25.32 22.54
CA ARG A 535 23.47 26.07 22.04
C ARG A 535 23.99 27.11 23.03
N GLU A 536 23.09 27.80 23.71
CA GLU A 536 23.47 28.83 24.68
C GLU A 536 24.18 28.24 25.92
N HIS A 537 23.84 26.98 26.25
CA HIS A 537 24.37 26.29 27.44
C HIS A 537 25.40 25.21 27.11
N ASP A 538 25.86 25.14 25.85
CA ASP A 538 26.83 24.16 25.33
C ASP A 538 26.44 22.70 25.64
N LEU A 539 25.14 22.38 25.51
CA LEU A 539 24.57 21.05 25.75
C LEU A 539 24.52 20.23 24.45
N PRO A 540 24.73 18.91 24.54
CA PRO A 540 24.53 18.05 23.37
C PRO A 540 23.05 18.06 22.95
N PRO A 541 22.75 18.03 21.63
CA PRO A 541 21.39 18.08 21.14
C PRO A 541 20.59 16.85 21.55
N THR A 542 19.50 17.06 22.27
CA THR A 542 18.55 16.02 22.68
C THR A 542 17.79 15.48 21.48
N GLN A 543 17.51 14.18 21.46
CA GLN A 543 16.70 13.58 20.40
C GLN A 543 15.26 14.13 20.43
N VAL A 544 14.82 14.81 19.36
CA VAL A 544 13.45 15.30 19.20
C VAL A 544 12.80 14.58 18.03
N ILE A 545 11.69 13.90 18.31
CA ILE A 545 10.88 13.21 17.30
C ILE A 545 9.56 13.95 17.16
N ALA A 546 9.30 14.48 15.98
CA ALA A 546 8.07 15.16 15.65
C ALA A 546 6.90 14.17 15.53
N LEU A 547 5.76 14.49 16.14
CA LEU A 547 4.49 13.79 15.96
C LEU A 547 3.64 14.62 15.00
N THR A 548 3.32 14.09 13.81
CA THR A 548 2.61 14.83 12.76
C THR A 548 1.39 14.10 12.24
N ALA A 549 0.34 14.82 11.89
CA ALA A 549 -0.85 14.25 11.26
C ALA A 549 -0.67 13.95 9.77
N LEU A 550 0.32 14.57 9.11
CA LEU A 550 0.56 14.51 7.67
C LEU A 550 2.02 14.10 7.38
N ALA A 551 2.19 13.15 6.47
CA ALA A 551 3.52 12.70 5.98
C ALA A 551 3.91 13.41 4.67
N LEU A 552 3.57 14.70 4.50
CA LEU A 552 3.91 15.44 3.29
C LEU A 552 5.39 15.85 3.29
N LYS A 553 6.06 15.75 2.14
CA LYS A 553 7.48 16.12 1.97
C LYS A 553 7.79 17.55 2.42
N GLU A 554 6.87 18.48 2.23
CA GLU A 554 7.04 19.89 2.64
C GLU A 554 7.08 20.04 4.16
N ASP A 555 6.28 19.27 4.90
CA ASP A 555 6.30 19.25 6.36
C ASP A 555 7.55 18.55 6.89
N GLY A 556 8.06 17.51 6.19
CA GLY A 556 9.31 16.84 6.51
C GLY A 556 10.52 17.79 6.48
N VAL A 557 10.60 18.68 5.49
CA VAL A 557 11.67 19.68 5.38
C VAL A 557 11.56 20.69 6.52
N LYS A 558 10.38 21.23 6.79
CA LYS A 558 10.13 22.16 7.91
C LYS A 558 10.46 21.56 9.27
N ILE A 559 10.14 20.29 9.48
CA ILE A 559 10.44 19.53 10.70
C ILE A 559 11.95 19.43 10.92
N LEU A 560 12.72 19.12 9.87
CA LEU A 560 14.18 19.05 9.93
C LEU A 560 14.81 20.43 10.11
N GLU A 561 14.29 21.46 9.41
CA GLU A 561 14.73 22.87 9.57
C GLU A 561 14.46 23.41 10.99
N ALA A 562 13.38 22.99 11.62
CA ALA A 562 13.10 23.31 13.03
C ALA A 562 14.08 22.64 13.99
N GLY A 563 14.81 21.62 13.55
CA GLY A 563 15.83 20.92 14.35
C GLY A 563 15.36 19.58 14.93
N CYS A 564 14.26 18.99 14.46
CA CYS A 564 13.87 17.63 14.84
C CYS A 564 14.81 16.60 14.19
N ASN A 565 15.01 15.47 14.86
CA ASN A 565 15.88 14.40 14.40
C ASN A 565 15.15 13.34 13.54
N ALA A 566 13.86 13.19 13.76
CA ALA A 566 12.97 12.26 13.03
C ALA A 566 11.51 12.71 13.17
N HIS A 567 10.63 12.06 12.44
CA HIS A 567 9.18 12.25 12.59
C HIS A 567 8.44 10.92 12.70
N MET A 568 7.25 10.95 13.31
CA MET A 568 6.34 9.83 13.44
C MET A 568 4.92 10.32 13.11
N THR A 569 4.19 9.58 12.31
CA THR A 569 2.82 9.93 11.93
C THR A 569 1.81 9.56 13.01
N LYS A 570 0.87 10.45 13.28
CA LYS A 570 -0.32 10.13 14.08
C LYS A 570 -1.34 9.35 13.23
N PRO A 571 -2.05 8.34 13.78
CA PRO A 571 -2.05 7.89 15.16
C PRO A 571 -0.80 7.10 15.55
N ILE A 572 -0.27 7.36 16.75
CA ILE A 572 0.92 6.69 17.29
C ILE A 572 0.59 5.21 17.53
N LYS A 573 1.32 4.31 16.88
CA LYS A 573 1.15 2.86 17.09
C LYS A 573 2.19 2.35 18.10
N LYS A 574 1.78 1.46 19.01
CA LYS A 574 2.66 0.92 20.07
C LYS A 574 3.97 0.34 19.53
N HIS A 575 3.89 -0.53 18.49
CA HIS A 575 5.08 -1.16 17.92
C HIS A 575 6.06 -0.15 17.30
N THR A 576 5.53 0.88 16.62
CA THR A 576 6.36 1.95 16.03
C THR A 576 7.05 2.77 17.10
N LEU A 577 6.31 3.17 18.16
CA LEU A 577 6.88 3.89 19.28
C LEU A 577 7.98 3.09 19.97
N LEU A 578 7.72 1.83 20.32
CA LEU A 578 8.71 0.97 20.99
C LEU A 578 9.94 0.70 20.11
N GLY A 579 9.78 0.53 18.80
CA GLY A 579 10.88 0.38 17.85
C GLY A 579 11.81 1.60 17.83
N VAL A 580 11.24 2.80 17.80
CA VAL A 580 12.00 4.07 17.84
C VAL A 580 12.75 4.21 19.17
N LEU A 581 12.11 3.90 20.30
CA LEU A 581 12.74 3.96 21.62
C LEU A 581 13.90 2.96 21.77
N GLN A 582 13.79 1.79 21.16
CA GLN A 582 14.87 0.81 21.12
C GLN A 582 16.08 1.29 20.29
N ALA A 583 15.82 1.93 19.14
CA ALA A 583 16.86 2.50 18.28
C ALA A 583 17.62 3.66 18.97
N CYS A 584 16.94 4.45 19.79
CA CYS A 584 17.58 5.49 20.59
C CYS A 584 18.50 4.94 21.69
N LYS A 585 18.18 3.78 22.27
CA LYS A 585 19.01 3.10 23.29
C LYS A 585 20.40 2.68 22.77
N GLY A 586 20.48 2.27 21.50
CA GLY A 586 21.73 1.77 20.90
C GLY A 586 22.79 2.85 20.62
N ARG A 587 22.43 4.14 20.65
CA ARG A 587 23.36 5.25 20.36
C ARG A 587 24.07 5.83 21.57
N HIS A 588 23.65 5.49 22.79
CA HIS A 588 24.28 5.95 24.03
C HIS A 588 25.28 4.96 24.63
N THR A 589 25.62 3.87 23.93
CA THR A 589 26.59 2.84 24.37
C THR A 589 27.90 2.85 23.56
N THR A 590 28.19 3.94 22.82
CA THR A 590 29.50 4.17 22.18
C THR A 590 30.17 5.39 22.74
#